data_aeef83be2194e9fb16aac9d0988376a5
#
_entry.id   aeef83be2194e9fb16aac9d0988376a5
#
_cell.length_a   1.000
_cell.length_b   1.000
_cell.length_c   1.000
_cell.angle_alpha   90.00
_cell.angle_beta   90.00
_cell.angle_gamma   90.00
#
_symmetry.space_group_name_H-M   'P 1'
#
loop_
_entity.id
_entity.type
_entity.pdbx_description
1 polymer ?
#
loop_
_entity_poly.entity_id
_entity_poly.type
_entity_poly.pdbx_seq_one_letter_code
_entity_poly.pdbx_strand_id
1 'polypeptide(L)'
;EFEITSERVWQVVGNATNDMDEYIVEEKYFNHETLGQLTIRKLGNVLTDYKEGQFIYTQDNLAGAVYEIHADGDIATPDRQGTYWYKDGDLVATVTIGAAGQVDEVKFAPNRTQATYDFLTISHDGTKGEVTVTLPLGKYTITEVKAPYGFVLTQQSYSVEFGWDNQRNDIVLAKTIVSHEQDGDKERSYGIVNVKDASDAHKTAQILVFENARVLPVPEKPDDKVSKIGVGIYKQDRETLTYLPGAVYELYTVDDIFAADGTKLVDAGAKLATSDPTNDSGFTWFDVDVPIRAETYPDSGNSGKYRIVEITAPAGYLLDNSPIEVEFTYAGQEVAWQVVDGTNTNLRTTVNISKQDVTNGKELPGAKLEIHEADGKLIEGWTSAKTPHTVRGLELDKEYTLIEKRA
;
A
#
# COMPACT_ATOMS: atom_id res chain seq x y z
N GLU A 1 -20.24 54.04 16.03
CA GLU A 1 -20.70 55.29 16.68
C GLU A 1 -21.34 54.94 18.01
N PHE A 2 -20.95 55.61 19.06
CA PHE A 2 -21.57 55.49 20.41
C PHE A 2 -21.92 56.89 20.92
N GLU A 3 -23.00 56.94 21.66
CA GLU A 3 -23.43 58.19 22.28
C GLU A 3 -23.29 58.08 23.79
N ILE A 4 -22.59 59.05 24.39
CA ILE A 4 -22.46 59.16 25.84
C ILE A 4 -23.67 59.94 26.34
N THR A 5 -24.57 59.20 26.98
CA THR A 5 -25.74 59.80 27.64
C THR A 5 -25.63 59.67 29.16
N SER A 6 -26.25 60.56 29.92
CA SER A 6 -26.26 60.51 31.40
C SER A 6 -26.83 59.22 31.95
N GLU A 7 -27.76 58.58 31.26
CA GLU A 7 -28.31 57.27 31.63
C GLU A 7 -27.30 56.15 31.43
N ARG A 8 -26.55 56.18 30.37
CA ARG A 8 -25.56 55.14 30.03
C ARG A 8 -24.34 55.21 30.97
N VAL A 9 -23.87 56.38 31.28
CA VAL A 9 -22.82 56.60 32.24
C VAL A 9 -23.23 56.05 33.62
N TRP A 10 -24.48 56.24 33.99
CA TRP A 10 -25.00 55.75 35.26
C TRP A 10 -25.09 54.22 35.33
N GLN A 11 -25.39 53.56 34.26
CA GLN A 11 -25.40 52.09 34.14
C GLN A 11 -24.01 51.44 34.13
N VAL A 12 -23.02 52.06 33.53
CA VAL A 12 -21.68 51.51 33.39
C VAL A 12 -20.84 51.73 34.65
N VAL A 13 -21.00 52.85 35.33
CA VAL A 13 -20.15 53.21 36.47
C VAL A 13 -20.77 52.83 37.83
N GLY A 14 -21.92 52.22 37.88
CA GLY A 14 -22.69 51.76 39.06
C GLY A 14 -22.23 52.32 40.38
N ASN A 15 -22.79 53.39 40.91
CA ASN A 15 -22.46 54.09 42.14
C ASN A 15 -21.24 55.07 42.12
N ALA A 16 -20.90 55.64 41.02
CA ALA A 16 -20.12 56.87 41.08
C ALA A 16 -20.99 57.94 41.66
N THR A 17 -21.16 57.89 42.97
CA THR A 17 -21.74 59.02 43.72
C THR A 17 -20.72 60.12 43.77
N ASN A 18 -21.01 61.18 43.05
CA ASN A 18 -20.63 62.56 43.29
C ASN A 18 -19.16 62.90 43.33
N ASP A 19 -18.82 63.95 42.75
CA ASP A 19 -17.55 64.64 42.66
C ASP A 19 -16.55 64.10 41.59
N MET A 20 -17.05 63.54 40.53
CA MET A 20 -16.19 63.37 39.37
C MET A 20 -16.55 64.39 38.30
N ASP A 21 -15.65 65.31 38.08
CA ASP A 21 -15.66 66.26 36.96
C ASP A 21 -15.42 65.54 35.61
N GLU A 22 -15.15 64.24 35.63
CA GLU A 22 -14.89 63.43 34.48
C GLU A 22 -15.75 62.13 34.46
N TYR A 23 -16.45 61.87 33.36
CA TYR A 23 -17.13 60.62 33.15
C TYR A 23 -16.27 59.74 32.22
N ILE A 24 -15.80 58.61 32.74
CA ILE A 24 -15.03 57.64 31.99
C ILE A 24 -15.95 56.53 31.54
N VAL A 25 -16.09 56.38 30.21
CA VAL A 25 -16.76 55.23 29.60
C VAL A 25 -15.68 54.32 29.02
N GLU A 26 -15.56 53.14 29.52
CA GLU A 26 -14.66 52.12 28.99
C GLU A 26 -15.48 51.15 28.14
N GLU A 27 -15.25 51.19 26.85
CA GLU A 27 -15.80 50.23 25.89
C GLU A 27 -14.66 49.38 25.37
N LYS A 28 -14.87 48.05 25.42
CA LYS A 28 -13.89 47.08 24.96
C LYS A 28 -14.31 46.53 23.62
N TYR A 29 -13.44 46.70 22.64
CA TYR A 29 -13.62 46.11 21.29
C TYR A 29 -12.71 44.93 21.18
N PHE A 30 -13.27 43.80 20.71
CA PHE A 30 -12.55 42.60 20.48
C PHE A 30 -12.51 42.32 18.99
N ASN A 31 -11.33 42.19 18.43
CA ASN A 31 -11.14 41.69 17.10
C ASN A 31 -10.74 40.22 17.18
N HIS A 32 -11.35 39.41 16.34
CA HIS A 32 -10.94 38.02 16.17
C HIS A 32 -9.85 37.91 15.11
N GLU A 33 -8.89 37.02 15.34
CA GLU A 33 -7.87 36.70 14.35
C GLU A 33 -8.49 36.04 13.14
N THR A 34 -8.03 36.43 11.95
CA THR A 34 -8.40 35.74 10.71
C THR A 34 -7.60 34.45 10.57
N LEU A 35 -8.26 33.35 10.31
CA LEU A 35 -7.68 32.03 10.30
C LEU A 35 -7.87 31.33 8.96
N GLY A 36 -6.92 30.47 8.58
CA GLY A 36 -7.03 29.54 7.47
C GLY A 36 -7.58 28.19 7.94
N GLN A 37 -8.37 27.53 7.12
CA GLN A 37 -8.78 26.15 7.33
C GLN A 37 -8.05 25.23 6.34
N LEU A 38 -7.36 24.22 6.87
CA LEU A 38 -6.68 23.19 6.09
C LEU A 38 -7.40 21.87 6.28
N THR A 39 -7.97 21.33 5.21
CA THR A 39 -8.53 19.99 5.19
C THR A 39 -7.57 19.04 4.51
N ILE A 40 -7.19 17.98 5.21
CA ILE A 40 -6.33 16.89 4.72
C ILE A 40 -7.24 15.69 4.47
N ARG A 41 -7.21 15.18 3.23
CA ARG A 41 -7.92 13.96 2.82
C ARG A 41 -6.94 12.90 2.39
N LYS A 42 -7.13 11.69 2.90
CA LYS A 42 -6.33 10.52 2.58
C LYS A 42 -7.08 9.55 1.70
N LEU A 43 -6.53 9.23 0.54
CA LEU A 43 -7.09 8.29 -0.43
C LEU A 43 -6.12 7.14 -0.73
N GLY A 44 -6.66 6.02 -1.18
CA GLY A 44 -5.92 4.90 -1.76
C GLY A 44 -6.86 3.80 -2.25
N ASN A 45 -6.30 2.85 -2.98
CA ASN A 45 -7.08 1.75 -3.56
C ASN A 45 -7.26 0.62 -2.55
N VAL A 46 -8.50 0.30 -2.22
CA VAL A 46 -8.89 -0.79 -1.33
C VAL A 46 -9.61 -1.90 -2.09
N LEU A 47 -9.49 -3.12 -1.60
CA LEU A 47 -10.19 -4.28 -2.18
C LEU A 47 -11.69 -4.15 -1.98
N THR A 48 -12.46 -4.23 -3.07
CA THR A 48 -13.93 -4.05 -3.04
C THR A 48 -14.71 -5.21 -3.63
N ASP A 49 -14.11 -6.00 -4.54
CA ASP A 49 -14.85 -7.05 -5.23
C ASP A 49 -13.91 -8.14 -5.78
N TYR A 50 -14.48 -9.28 -6.19
CA TYR A 50 -13.79 -10.34 -6.93
C TYR A 50 -14.67 -10.81 -8.09
N LYS A 51 -14.21 -10.59 -9.32
CA LYS A 51 -14.94 -10.91 -10.55
C LYS A 51 -14.03 -11.50 -11.59
N GLU A 52 -14.50 -12.51 -12.30
CA GLU A 52 -13.80 -13.14 -13.44
C GLU A 52 -12.35 -13.56 -13.11
N GLY A 53 -12.12 -14.03 -11.88
CA GLY A 53 -10.80 -14.45 -11.43
C GLY A 53 -9.87 -13.29 -10.99
N GLN A 54 -10.36 -12.06 -10.95
CA GLN A 54 -9.56 -10.88 -10.60
C GLN A 54 -10.11 -10.17 -9.37
N PHE A 55 -9.22 -9.73 -8.50
CA PHE A 55 -9.54 -8.85 -7.39
C PHE A 55 -9.66 -7.40 -7.88
N ILE A 56 -10.74 -6.73 -7.49
CA ILE A 56 -11.06 -5.37 -7.91
C ILE A 56 -10.74 -4.42 -6.76
N TYR A 57 -9.91 -3.44 -7.07
CA TYR A 57 -9.52 -2.39 -6.15
C TYR A 57 -10.09 -1.06 -6.61
N THR A 58 -10.75 -0.34 -5.71
CA THR A 58 -11.30 0.99 -6.00
C THR A 58 -10.80 2.00 -4.99
N GLN A 59 -10.74 3.27 -5.41
CA GLN A 59 -10.31 4.36 -4.56
C GLN A 59 -11.34 4.60 -3.44
N ASP A 60 -10.85 4.71 -2.21
CA ASP A 60 -11.65 5.03 -1.03
C ASP A 60 -10.82 5.86 -0.04
N ASN A 61 -11.50 6.46 0.93
CA ASN A 61 -10.87 7.17 2.02
C ASN A 61 -10.15 6.20 2.98
N LEU A 62 -8.92 6.56 3.38
CA LEU A 62 -8.08 5.74 4.25
C LEU A 62 -7.89 6.38 5.63
N ALA A 63 -7.79 5.53 6.65
CA ALA A 63 -7.39 5.90 8.00
C ALA A 63 -5.97 5.39 8.31
N GLY A 64 -5.32 5.97 9.34
CA GLY A 64 -4.02 5.54 9.86
C GLY A 64 -2.82 6.31 9.31
N ALA A 65 -3.01 7.24 8.37
CA ALA A 65 -1.97 8.17 7.94
C ALA A 65 -1.62 9.19 9.04
N VAL A 66 -0.35 9.58 9.10
CA VAL A 66 0.13 10.64 10.00
C VAL A 66 0.84 11.71 9.18
N TYR A 67 0.48 12.95 9.42
CA TYR A 67 1.06 14.13 8.79
C TYR A 67 1.73 15.03 9.81
N GLU A 68 2.82 15.68 9.39
CA GLU A 68 3.41 16.81 10.10
C GLU A 68 3.14 18.11 9.32
N ILE A 69 2.72 19.13 10.06
CA ILE A 69 2.54 20.49 9.57
C ILE A 69 3.65 21.33 10.16
N HIS A 70 4.50 21.90 9.32
CA HIS A 70 5.60 22.77 9.70
C HIS A 70 5.36 24.19 9.20
N ALA A 71 5.83 25.19 9.96
CA ALA A 71 5.89 26.55 9.47
C ALA A 71 6.94 26.69 8.34
N ASP A 72 6.55 27.28 7.24
CA ASP A 72 7.43 27.58 6.09
C ASP A 72 7.64 29.10 6.05
N GLY A 73 8.46 29.59 6.95
CA GLY A 73 8.68 30.97 7.30
C GLY A 73 8.14 31.37 8.67
N ASP A 74 8.56 32.53 9.16
CA ASP A 74 8.11 33.06 10.44
C ASP A 74 6.63 33.46 10.39
N ILE A 75 5.81 32.93 11.28
CA ILE A 75 4.38 33.22 11.42
C ILE A 75 4.17 34.19 12.59
N ALA A 76 3.97 35.46 12.27
CA ALA A 76 3.84 36.52 13.24
C ALA A 76 2.48 36.50 13.96
N THR A 77 2.45 36.99 15.18
CA THR A 77 1.19 37.29 15.89
C THR A 77 0.47 38.47 15.24
N PRO A 78 -0.86 38.53 15.32
CA PRO A 78 -1.65 39.58 14.63
C PRO A 78 -1.38 40.99 15.14
N ASP A 79 -0.88 41.14 16.35
CA ASP A 79 -0.51 42.44 16.94
C ASP A 79 0.72 43.08 16.31
N ARG A 80 1.48 42.33 15.50
CA ARG A 80 2.69 42.76 14.80
C ARG A 80 3.75 43.42 15.70
N GLN A 81 3.78 43.03 16.99
CA GLN A 81 4.71 43.54 18.00
C GLN A 81 6.09 42.84 17.98
N GLY A 82 6.40 42.11 16.90
CA GLY A 82 7.64 41.34 16.77
C GLY A 82 7.61 40.01 17.54
N THR A 83 6.43 39.59 17.94
CA THR A 83 6.17 38.23 18.46
C THR A 83 5.72 37.31 17.33
N TYR A 84 5.92 36.01 17.54
CA TYR A 84 5.64 35.00 16.54
C TYR A 84 4.91 33.82 17.15
N TRP A 85 3.88 33.32 16.45
CA TRP A 85 3.25 32.06 16.76
C TRP A 85 4.21 30.90 16.54
N TYR A 86 4.91 30.91 15.37
CA TYR A 86 5.89 29.90 14.97
C TYR A 86 7.06 30.55 14.25
N LYS A 87 8.24 29.96 14.36
CA LYS A 87 9.41 30.29 13.57
C LYS A 87 9.52 29.37 12.39
N ASP A 88 10.29 29.79 11.38
CA ASP A 88 10.61 28.96 10.21
C ASP A 88 11.11 27.57 10.62
N GLY A 89 10.50 26.54 10.05
CA GLY A 89 10.78 25.14 10.34
C GLY A 89 10.16 24.57 11.62
N ASP A 90 9.48 25.39 12.45
CA ASP A 90 8.82 24.87 13.67
C ASP A 90 7.73 23.86 13.30
N LEU A 91 7.67 22.76 14.05
CA LEU A 91 6.53 21.84 14.02
C LEU A 91 5.31 22.53 14.62
N VAL A 92 4.27 22.69 13.80
CA VAL A 92 2.99 23.31 14.20
C VAL A 92 2.06 22.26 14.78
N ALA A 93 1.88 21.15 14.05
CA ALA A 93 1.01 20.07 14.49
C ALA A 93 1.40 18.72 13.86
N THR A 94 1.10 17.64 14.57
CA THR A 94 1.06 16.28 14.04
C THR A 94 -0.40 15.85 13.94
N VAL A 95 -0.83 15.41 12.77
CA VAL A 95 -2.23 15.07 12.48
C VAL A 95 -2.30 13.58 12.15
N THR A 96 -3.11 12.84 12.90
CA THR A 96 -3.40 11.42 12.60
C THR A 96 -4.80 11.31 12.03
N ILE A 97 -4.93 10.73 10.84
CA ILE A 97 -6.23 10.46 10.22
C ILE A 97 -6.84 9.22 10.88
N GLY A 98 -7.95 9.39 11.57
CA GLY A 98 -8.67 8.31 12.24
C GLY A 98 -9.59 7.52 11.31
N ALA A 99 -10.09 6.38 11.81
CA ALA A 99 -11.20 5.66 11.20
C ALA A 99 -12.51 6.42 11.39
N ALA A 100 -13.55 6.09 10.61
CA ALA A 100 -14.87 6.69 10.77
C ALA A 100 -15.35 6.62 12.23
N GLY A 101 -15.69 7.77 12.81
CA GLY A 101 -16.17 7.89 14.19
C GLY A 101 -15.08 7.87 15.28
N GLN A 102 -13.80 7.79 14.92
CA GLN A 102 -12.68 7.98 15.83
C GLN A 102 -12.21 9.42 15.79
N VAL A 103 -11.76 9.93 16.95
CA VAL A 103 -11.17 11.26 17.05
C VAL A 103 -9.76 11.21 16.47
N ASP A 104 -9.51 12.03 15.47
CA ASP A 104 -8.16 12.25 14.96
C ASP A 104 -7.31 12.88 16.06
N GLU A 105 -6.11 12.37 16.25
CA GLU A 105 -5.21 12.94 17.24
C GLU A 105 -4.40 14.06 16.59
N VAL A 106 -4.56 15.29 17.11
CA VAL A 106 -3.67 16.39 16.79
C VAL A 106 -2.82 16.69 18.00
N LYS A 107 -1.52 16.52 17.83
CA LYS A 107 -0.52 16.90 18.83
C LYS A 107 0.14 18.19 18.37
N PHE A 108 -0.10 19.26 19.11
CA PHE A 108 0.65 20.49 18.92
C PHE A 108 2.07 20.35 19.46
N ALA A 109 2.98 21.19 18.95
CA ALA A 109 4.37 21.19 19.35
C ALA A 109 4.52 21.25 20.89
N PRO A 110 5.43 20.46 21.49
CA PRO A 110 5.45 20.14 22.92
C PRO A 110 5.61 21.33 23.89
N ASN A 111 5.94 22.50 23.40
CA ASN A 111 6.18 23.69 24.25
C ASN A 111 4.97 24.64 24.33
N ARG A 112 3.80 24.25 23.81
CA ARG A 112 2.67 25.16 23.73
C ARG A 112 1.41 24.48 24.24
N THR A 113 0.79 25.05 25.27
CA THR A 113 -0.44 24.54 25.85
C THR A 113 -1.63 24.97 25.01
N GLN A 114 -2.64 24.14 24.89
CA GLN A 114 -3.89 24.40 24.17
C GLN A 114 -4.54 25.73 24.58
N ALA A 115 -4.39 26.12 25.84
CA ALA A 115 -4.88 27.40 26.36
C ALA A 115 -4.25 28.64 25.68
N THR A 116 -3.11 28.50 25.01
CA THR A 116 -2.45 29.59 24.28
C THR A 116 -2.99 29.69 22.83
N TYR A 117 -3.78 28.72 22.38
CA TYR A 117 -4.21 28.57 20.99
C TYR A 117 -5.68 28.16 20.89
N ASP A 118 -6.58 28.90 21.54
CA ASP A 118 -8.03 28.66 21.45
C ASP A 118 -8.57 28.70 20.02
N PHE A 119 -7.80 29.24 19.09
CA PHE A 119 -8.13 29.30 17.66
C PHE A 119 -7.68 28.07 16.88
N LEU A 120 -6.76 27.25 17.41
CA LEU A 120 -6.37 26.00 16.77
C LEU A 120 -7.45 24.96 17.06
N THR A 121 -8.42 24.89 16.20
CA THR A 121 -9.50 23.92 16.29
C THR A 121 -9.30 22.80 15.29
N ILE A 122 -9.75 21.61 15.66
CA ILE A 122 -9.83 20.47 14.81
C ILE A 122 -11.30 20.15 14.66
N SER A 123 -11.76 20.05 13.46
CA SER A 123 -13.10 19.59 13.19
C SER A 123 -13.03 18.33 12.33
N HIS A 124 -13.85 17.35 12.71
CA HIS A 124 -14.07 16.13 11.99
C HIS A 124 -15.58 16.06 11.73
N ASP A 125 -15.97 16.02 10.48
CA ASP A 125 -17.39 15.94 10.11
C ASP A 125 -17.95 14.51 10.14
N GLY A 126 -17.15 13.53 10.60
CA GLY A 126 -17.48 12.11 10.60
C GLY A 126 -17.08 11.38 9.32
N THR A 127 -16.50 12.06 8.35
CA THR A 127 -16.02 11.44 7.12
C THR A 127 -14.71 10.70 7.38
N LYS A 128 -14.66 9.40 7.09
CA LYS A 128 -13.45 8.60 7.17
C LYS A 128 -12.35 9.19 6.29
N GLY A 129 -11.14 9.29 6.80
CA GLY A 129 -9.98 9.71 6.01
C GLY A 129 -9.88 11.21 5.75
N GLU A 130 -10.62 12.04 6.49
CA GLU A 130 -10.60 13.48 6.35
C GLU A 130 -10.49 14.17 7.71
N VAL A 131 -9.65 15.22 7.80
CA VAL A 131 -9.51 16.05 8.99
C VAL A 131 -9.33 17.51 8.59
N THR A 132 -9.93 18.43 9.33
CA THR A 132 -9.77 19.88 9.12
C THR A 132 -9.06 20.50 10.33
N VAL A 133 -7.99 21.24 10.08
CA VAL A 133 -7.23 21.99 11.07
C VAL A 133 -7.34 23.48 10.77
N THR A 134 -7.61 24.28 11.81
CA THR A 134 -7.62 25.74 11.72
C THR A 134 -6.27 26.30 12.12
N LEU A 135 -5.68 27.16 11.30
CA LEU A 135 -4.32 27.69 11.46
C LEU A 135 -4.29 29.23 11.35
N PRO A 136 -3.32 29.90 12.01
CA PRO A 136 -3.04 31.33 11.74
C PRO A 136 -2.73 31.58 10.27
N LEU A 137 -2.82 32.86 9.85
CA LEU A 137 -2.32 33.24 8.54
C LEU A 137 -0.81 33.04 8.47
N GLY A 138 -0.35 32.40 7.41
CA GLY A 138 1.07 32.05 7.24
C GLY A 138 1.26 31.01 6.17
N LYS A 139 2.48 30.56 6.03
CA LYS A 139 2.88 29.53 5.08
C LYS A 139 3.27 28.26 5.83
N TYR A 140 2.83 27.11 5.30
CA TYR A 140 2.99 25.81 5.94
C TYR A 140 3.44 24.77 4.93
N THR A 141 4.28 23.85 5.38
CA THR A 141 4.60 22.62 4.64
C THR A 141 3.93 21.43 5.34
N ILE A 142 3.21 20.62 4.58
CA ILE A 142 2.49 19.44 5.04
C ILE A 142 3.13 18.22 4.39
N THR A 143 3.63 17.29 5.23
CA THR A 143 4.29 16.07 4.77
C THR A 143 3.68 14.85 5.44
N GLU A 144 3.44 13.79 4.68
CA GLU A 144 3.06 12.50 5.25
C GLU A 144 4.31 11.84 5.85
N VAL A 145 4.26 11.50 7.14
CA VAL A 145 5.36 10.83 7.84
C VAL A 145 5.05 9.36 8.14
N LYS A 146 3.79 8.98 8.06
CA LYS A 146 3.36 7.59 8.17
C LYS A 146 2.21 7.31 7.21
N ALA A 147 2.39 6.33 6.34
CA ALA A 147 1.33 5.82 5.47
C ALA A 147 0.37 4.88 6.22
N PRO A 148 -0.88 4.70 5.76
CA PRO A 148 -1.73 3.62 6.22
C PRO A 148 -1.08 2.25 6.00
N TYR A 149 -1.47 1.26 6.82
CA TYR A 149 -0.98 -0.11 6.67
C TYR A 149 -1.29 -0.68 5.28
N GLY A 150 -0.31 -1.34 4.66
CA GLY A 150 -0.43 -1.91 3.31
C GLY A 150 -0.20 -0.91 2.18
N PHE A 151 0.17 0.32 2.49
CA PHE A 151 0.42 1.39 1.52
C PHE A 151 1.86 1.89 1.58
N VAL A 152 2.33 2.39 0.46
CA VAL A 152 3.65 3.02 0.32
C VAL A 152 3.55 4.47 0.76
N LEU A 153 4.55 4.96 1.51
CA LEU A 153 4.65 6.36 1.90
C LEU A 153 4.74 7.25 0.65
N THR A 154 3.91 8.29 0.58
CA THR A 154 4.05 9.27 -0.48
C THR A 154 5.29 10.14 -0.26
N GLN A 155 6.02 10.42 -1.34
CA GLN A 155 7.13 11.38 -1.32
C GLN A 155 6.66 12.82 -1.57
N GLN A 156 5.36 13.02 -1.74
CA GLN A 156 4.78 14.34 -1.97
C GLN A 156 4.68 15.13 -0.66
N SER A 157 5.05 16.40 -0.72
CA SER A 157 4.75 17.38 0.31
C SER A 157 3.98 18.55 -0.30
N TYR A 158 3.17 19.20 0.52
CA TYR A 158 2.36 20.32 0.08
C TYR A 158 2.78 21.59 0.81
N SER A 159 2.98 22.68 0.07
CA SER A 159 3.15 24.01 0.63
C SER A 159 1.85 24.77 0.49
N VAL A 160 1.33 25.30 1.59
CA VAL A 160 0.05 26.02 1.68
C VAL A 160 0.30 27.38 2.26
N GLU A 161 -0.24 28.44 1.64
CA GLU A 161 -0.15 29.79 2.14
C GLU A 161 -1.55 30.39 2.39
N PHE A 162 -1.78 30.83 3.62
CA PHE A 162 -2.94 31.62 3.99
C PHE A 162 -2.52 33.07 4.18
N GLY A 163 -3.01 33.96 3.35
CA GLY A 163 -2.68 35.36 3.36
C GLY A 163 -3.91 36.27 3.33
N TRP A 164 -3.75 37.51 3.81
CA TRP A 164 -4.80 38.51 3.76
C TRP A 164 -4.76 39.33 2.45
N ASP A 165 -5.88 39.45 1.77
CA ASP A 165 -6.01 40.32 0.60
C ASP A 165 -6.44 41.71 1.03
N ASN A 166 -5.49 42.63 1.05
CA ASN A 166 -5.73 44.01 1.39
C ASN A 166 -6.62 44.78 0.39
N GLN A 167 -6.79 44.30 -0.84
CA GLN A 167 -7.61 44.99 -1.86
C GLN A 167 -9.10 44.68 -1.69
N ARG A 168 -9.41 43.50 -1.22
CA ARG A 168 -10.79 43.04 -1.03
C ARG A 168 -11.27 43.17 0.42
N ASN A 169 -10.37 43.38 1.33
CA ASN A 169 -10.57 43.65 2.74
C ASN A 169 -11.33 42.57 3.53
N ASP A 170 -11.48 41.37 2.97
CA ASP A 170 -12.20 40.24 3.58
C ASP A 170 -11.87 38.86 3.00
N ILE A 171 -10.86 38.74 2.12
CA ILE A 171 -10.54 37.46 1.47
C ILE A 171 -9.15 37.00 1.86
N VAL A 172 -9.08 35.80 2.39
CA VAL A 172 -7.84 35.07 2.61
C VAL A 172 -7.50 34.29 1.34
N LEU A 173 -6.33 34.54 0.76
CA LEU A 173 -5.81 33.82 -0.38
C LEU A 173 -5.09 32.57 0.10
N ALA A 174 -5.41 31.44 -0.50
CA ALA A 174 -4.66 30.20 -0.30
C ALA A 174 -3.92 29.83 -1.58
N LYS A 175 -2.64 29.55 -1.46
CA LYS A 175 -1.81 29.05 -2.54
C LYS A 175 -1.26 27.70 -2.15
N THR A 176 -1.32 26.73 -3.07
CA THR A 176 -0.78 25.39 -2.84
C THR A 176 0.26 25.07 -3.90
N ILE A 177 1.40 24.59 -3.43
CA ILE A 177 2.47 24.06 -4.28
C ILE A 177 2.69 22.62 -3.86
N VAL A 178 2.66 21.70 -4.82
CA VAL A 178 3.06 20.31 -4.62
C VAL A 178 4.53 20.19 -4.96
N SER A 179 5.35 19.84 -3.98
CA SER A 179 6.78 19.59 -4.19
C SER A 179 7.06 18.09 -4.32
N HIS A 180 8.17 17.75 -4.96
CA HIS A 180 8.66 16.38 -5.18
C HIS A 180 7.80 15.49 -6.09
N GLU A 181 7.07 16.05 -7.06
CA GLU A 181 6.60 15.26 -8.20
C GLU A 181 7.78 14.93 -9.15
N GLN A 182 7.75 13.74 -9.78
CA GLN A 182 8.82 13.26 -10.68
C GLN A 182 9.15 14.21 -11.86
N ASP A 183 8.25 15.11 -12.19
CA ASP A 183 8.39 16.10 -13.27
C ASP A 183 8.77 17.52 -12.78
N GLY A 184 9.20 17.65 -11.52
CA GLY A 184 9.49 18.92 -10.88
C GLY A 184 8.28 19.53 -10.15
N ASP A 185 8.52 20.64 -9.44
CA ASP A 185 7.49 21.33 -8.67
C ASP A 185 6.38 21.85 -9.59
N LYS A 186 5.14 21.39 -9.36
CA LYS A 186 3.96 21.87 -10.08
C LYS A 186 3.07 22.68 -9.18
N GLU A 187 2.74 23.87 -9.60
CA GLU A 187 1.68 24.66 -8.97
C GLU A 187 0.31 24.07 -9.35
N ARG A 188 -0.39 23.50 -8.37
CA ARG A 188 -1.76 23.02 -8.54
C ARG A 188 -2.69 23.81 -7.65
N SER A 189 -3.68 24.46 -8.26
CA SER A 189 -4.80 25.06 -7.52
C SER A 189 -5.83 23.99 -7.21
N TYR A 190 -5.75 23.38 -6.03
CA TYR A 190 -6.85 22.58 -5.52
C TYR A 190 -7.92 23.53 -4.98
N GLY A 191 -9.14 23.40 -5.47
CA GLY A 191 -10.27 24.29 -5.28
C GLY A 191 -10.28 25.11 -3.99
N ILE A 192 -10.16 26.41 -4.12
CA ILE A 192 -10.38 27.35 -3.02
C ILE A 192 -11.88 27.38 -2.77
N VAL A 193 -12.33 26.82 -1.67
CA VAL A 193 -13.71 26.98 -1.21
C VAL A 193 -13.74 28.17 -0.27
N ASN A 194 -14.21 29.31 -0.75
CA ASN A 194 -14.53 30.45 0.11
C ASN A 194 -15.80 30.10 0.90
N VAL A 195 -15.66 29.69 2.14
CA VAL A 195 -16.80 29.48 3.04
C VAL A 195 -17.20 30.85 3.59
N LYS A 196 -18.21 31.46 2.98
CA LYS A 196 -18.92 32.60 3.58
C LYS A 196 -20.08 32.05 4.40
N ASP A 197 -19.83 31.70 5.63
CA ASP A 197 -20.88 31.61 6.62
C ASP A 197 -20.98 32.94 7.35
N ALA A 198 -22.16 33.41 7.63
CA ALA A 198 -22.41 34.68 8.31
C ALA A 198 -21.83 34.73 9.74
N SER A 199 -21.52 33.59 10.34
CA SER A 199 -20.83 33.44 11.62
C SER A 199 -19.30 33.30 11.49
N ASP A 200 -18.78 33.00 10.28
CA ASP A 200 -17.38 32.69 10.03
C ASP A 200 -16.81 33.50 8.84
N ALA A 201 -17.16 34.77 8.76
CA ALA A 201 -16.95 35.68 7.62
C ALA A 201 -15.47 35.81 7.15
N HIS A 202 -14.52 35.19 7.84
CA HIS A 202 -13.08 35.43 7.62
C HIS A 202 -12.24 34.14 7.56
N LYS A 203 -12.85 33.01 7.19
CA LYS A 203 -12.11 31.74 7.02
C LYS A 203 -12.00 31.38 5.55
N THR A 204 -10.81 31.01 5.13
CA THR A 204 -10.57 30.38 3.83
C THR A 204 -10.24 28.92 4.04
N ALA A 205 -10.93 28.04 3.32
CA ALA A 205 -10.72 26.62 3.39
C ALA A 205 -9.94 26.11 2.17
N GLN A 206 -9.00 25.22 2.41
CA GLN A 206 -8.31 24.48 1.37
C GLN A 206 -8.34 22.98 1.67
N ILE A 207 -8.58 22.18 0.64
CA ILE A 207 -8.57 20.73 0.72
C ILE A 207 -7.31 20.21 0.03
N LEU A 208 -6.50 19.46 0.76
CA LEU A 208 -5.37 18.72 0.25
C LEU A 208 -5.72 17.24 0.15
N VAL A 209 -5.46 16.65 -1.00
CA VAL A 209 -5.71 15.23 -1.25
C VAL A 209 -4.38 14.51 -1.39
N PHE A 210 -4.11 13.59 -0.47
CA PHE A 210 -2.95 12.71 -0.54
C PHE A 210 -3.36 11.33 -1.01
N GLU A 211 -2.67 10.81 -2.01
CA GLU A 211 -2.88 9.46 -2.53
C GLU A 211 -1.65 8.60 -2.26
N ASN A 212 -1.86 7.39 -1.73
CA ASN A 212 -0.79 6.41 -1.57
C ASN A 212 -0.99 5.25 -2.53
N ALA A 213 0.13 4.81 -3.10
CA ALA A 213 0.17 3.57 -3.84
C ALA A 213 0.05 2.38 -2.88
N ARG A 214 -0.79 1.41 -3.25
CA ARG A 214 -0.90 0.13 -2.54
C ARG A 214 0.38 -0.68 -2.76
N VAL A 215 0.81 -1.43 -1.73
CA VAL A 215 1.87 -2.43 -1.88
C VAL A 215 1.39 -3.53 -2.82
N LEU A 216 2.20 -3.85 -3.83
CA LEU A 216 1.84 -4.79 -4.88
C LEU A 216 2.51 -6.16 -4.67
N PRO A 217 1.78 -7.28 -4.85
CA PRO A 217 2.39 -8.60 -5.01
C PRO A 217 2.99 -8.67 -6.42
N VAL A 218 4.27 -8.99 -6.52
CA VAL A 218 4.97 -9.11 -7.80
C VAL A 218 5.77 -10.41 -7.86
N PRO A 219 6.02 -10.98 -9.04
CA PRO A 219 6.92 -12.11 -9.20
C PRO A 219 8.33 -11.78 -8.73
N GLU A 220 9.07 -12.81 -8.29
CA GLU A 220 10.49 -12.68 -7.99
C GLU A 220 11.24 -12.04 -9.18
N LYS A 221 12.18 -11.14 -8.87
CA LYS A 221 12.99 -10.41 -9.87
C LYS A 221 12.15 -9.72 -10.95
N PRO A 222 11.32 -8.75 -10.57
CA PRO A 222 10.69 -7.89 -11.56
C PRO A 222 11.80 -7.20 -12.38
N ASP A 223 11.65 -7.16 -13.69
CA ASP A 223 12.49 -6.32 -14.55
C ASP A 223 12.42 -4.86 -14.08
N ASP A 224 13.38 -4.01 -14.47
CA ASP A 224 13.49 -2.60 -14.05
C ASP A 224 12.20 -1.76 -14.18
N LYS A 225 11.20 -2.31 -14.86
CA LYS A 225 9.83 -1.77 -14.91
C LYS A 225 8.87 -2.85 -14.44
N VAL A 226 8.16 -2.57 -13.35
CA VAL A 226 7.07 -3.43 -12.88
C VAL A 226 5.98 -3.44 -13.95
N SER A 227 6.05 -4.42 -14.84
CA SER A 227 5.06 -4.64 -15.89
C SER A 227 4.05 -5.73 -15.54
N LYS A 228 4.27 -6.44 -14.43
CA LYS A 228 3.47 -7.61 -14.03
C LYS A 228 3.17 -7.57 -12.54
N ILE A 229 1.92 -7.81 -12.20
CA ILE A 229 1.42 -7.94 -10.84
C ILE A 229 0.96 -9.39 -10.69
N GLY A 230 1.41 -10.09 -9.64
CA GLY A 230 1.00 -11.47 -9.42
C GLY A 230 1.95 -12.27 -8.55
N VAL A 231 1.75 -13.58 -8.57
CA VAL A 231 2.54 -14.56 -7.83
C VAL A 231 3.40 -15.36 -8.80
N GLY A 232 4.70 -15.41 -8.60
CA GLY A 232 5.64 -16.11 -9.46
C GLY A 232 6.22 -17.38 -8.84
N ILE A 233 6.70 -18.30 -9.68
CA ILE A 233 7.35 -19.54 -9.25
C ILE A 233 8.40 -19.97 -10.27
N TYR A 234 9.52 -20.50 -9.75
CA TYR A 234 10.57 -21.15 -10.52
C TYR A 234 10.51 -22.66 -10.39
N LYS A 235 10.78 -23.35 -11.49
CA LYS A 235 10.86 -24.79 -11.58
C LYS A 235 12.29 -25.24 -11.85
N GLN A 236 12.78 -26.19 -11.04
CA GLN A 236 14.13 -26.73 -11.16
C GLN A 236 14.16 -28.28 -11.05
N ASP A 237 15.16 -28.87 -11.70
CA ASP A 237 15.56 -30.25 -11.47
C ASP A 237 16.14 -30.38 -10.04
N ARG A 238 15.66 -31.35 -9.25
CA ARG A 238 16.06 -31.53 -7.85
C ARG A 238 17.52 -31.92 -7.69
N GLU A 239 18.12 -32.61 -8.68
CA GLU A 239 19.49 -33.10 -8.61
C GLU A 239 20.51 -32.09 -9.17
N THR A 240 20.15 -31.43 -10.27
CA THR A 240 21.07 -30.57 -11.02
C THR A 240 20.84 -29.07 -10.78
N LEU A 241 19.69 -28.71 -10.20
CA LEU A 241 19.22 -27.33 -10.01
C LEU A 241 19.08 -26.53 -11.31
N THR A 242 19.03 -27.22 -12.45
CA THR A 242 18.76 -26.58 -13.74
C THR A 242 17.30 -26.20 -13.86
N TYR A 243 17.01 -25.08 -14.49
CA TYR A 243 15.65 -24.62 -14.71
C TYR A 243 14.92 -25.51 -15.73
N LEU A 244 13.62 -25.72 -15.51
CA LEU A 244 12.81 -26.65 -16.27
C LEU A 244 11.58 -25.97 -16.86
N PRO A 245 11.38 -26.02 -18.21
CA PRO A 245 10.14 -25.58 -18.85
C PRO A 245 9.03 -26.64 -18.73
N GLY A 246 7.77 -26.20 -18.88
CA GLY A 246 6.61 -27.07 -19.09
C GLY A 246 5.84 -27.44 -17.82
N ALA A 247 6.24 -27.01 -16.62
CA ALA A 247 5.44 -27.19 -15.42
C ALA A 247 4.24 -26.24 -15.38
N VAL A 248 3.08 -26.72 -14.93
CA VAL A 248 1.85 -25.93 -14.74
C VAL A 248 1.39 -26.03 -13.31
N TYR A 249 0.92 -24.91 -12.77
CA TYR A 249 0.50 -24.76 -11.39
C TYR A 249 -0.90 -24.20 -11.25
N GLU A 250 -1.53 -24.48 -10.13
CA GLU A 250 -2.75 -23.80 -9.66
C GLU A 250 -2.47 -23.03 -8.38
N LEU A 251 -3.07 -21.84 -8.27
CA LEU A 251 -3.03 -20.97 -7.10
C LEU A 251 -4.34 -21.06 -6.33
N TYR A 252 -4.25 -21.26 -5.02
CA TYR A 252 -5.39 -21.36 -4.12
C TYR A 252 -5.27 -20.37 -2.96
N THR A 253 -6.41 -19.94 -2.42
CA THR A 253 -6.45 -19.28 -1.11
C THR A 253 -6.16 -20.30 -0.01
N VAL A 254 -5.59 -19.84 1.12
CA VAL A 254 -5.53 -20.64 2.36
C VAL A 254 -6.72 -20.33 3.25
N ASP A 255 -7.02 -19.06 3.42
CA ASP A 255 -8.12 -18.54 4.24
C ASP A 255 -9.17 -17.82 3.38
N ASP A 256 -10.33 -17.50 3.98
CA ASP A 256 -11.34 -16.63 3.35
C ASP A 256 -10.73 -15.27 2.99
N ILE A 257 -11.17 -14.67 1.88
CA ILE A 257 -10.76 -13.32 1.46
C ILE A 257 -11.93 -12.37 1.59
N PHE A 258 -11.67 -11.21 2.19
CA PHE A 258 -12.66 -10.19 2.49
C PHE A 258 -12.33 -8.87 1.78
N ALA A 259 -13.38 -8.16 1.37
CA ALA A 259 -13.30 -6.76 0.97
C ALA A 259 -12.99 -5.84 2.16
N ALA A 260 -12.63 -4.59 1.89
CA ALA A 260 -12.32 -3.60 2.92
C ALA A 260 -13.49 -3.29 3.86
N ASP A 261 -14.72 -3.49 3.42
CA ASP A 261 -15.94 -3.34 4.21
C ASP A 261 -16.31 -4.60 5.05
N GLY A 262 -15.50 -5.66 4.97
CA GLY A 262 -15.71 -6.93 5.65
C GLY A 262 -16.60 -7.93 4.89
N THR A 263 -17.05 -7.60 3.68
CA THR A 263 -17.79 -8.54 2.83
C THR A 263 -16.88 -9.68 2.39
N LYS A 264 -17.30 -10.93 2.59
CA LYS A 264 -16.55 -12.08 2.12
C LYS A 264 -16.64 -12.20 0.59
N LEU A 265 -15.48 -12.24 -0.08
CA LEU A 265 -15.36 -12.31 -1.53
C LEU A 265 -15.03 -13.72 -2.04
N VAL A 266 -14.15 -14.45 -1.34
CA VAL A 266 -13.67 -15.78 -1.76
C VAL A 266 -13.59 -16.68 -0.54
N ASP A 267 -14.01 -17.94 -0.70
CA ASP A 267 -13.93 -18.97 0.36
C ASP A 267 -12.49 -19.51 0.48
N ALA A 268 -12.13 -19.93 1.69
CA ALA A 268 -10.89 -20.64 1.96
C ALA A 268 -10.73 -21.89 1.08
N GLY A 269 -9.54 -22.12 0.54
CA GLY A 269 -9.22 -23.22 -0.35
C GLY A 269 -9.76 -23.10 -1.76
N ALA A 270 -10.32 -21.96 -2.14
CA ALA A 270 -10.78 -21.72 -3.51
C ALA A 270 -9.60 -21.56 -4.49
N LYS A 271 -9.76 -22.14 -5.68
CA LYS A 271 -8.82 -21.91 -6.80
C LYS A 271 -8.99 -20.49 -7.32
N LEU A 272 -7.89 -19.75 -7.42
CA LEU A 272 -7.84 -18.40 -7.96
C LEU A 272 -7.43 -18.39 -9.44
N ALA A 273 -6.37 -19.15 -9.79
CA ALA A 273 -5.83 -19.13 -11.13
C ALA A 273 -5.10 -20.43 -11.49
N THR A 274 -4.86 -20.62 -12.78
CA THR A 274 -3.95 -21.63 -13.34
C THR A 274 -2.87 -20.89 -14.12
N SER A 275 -1.60 -21.24 -13.93
CA SER A 275 -0.48 -20.61 -14.63
C SER A 275 -0.37 -21.08 -16.07
N ASP A 276 0.30 -20.30 -16.90
CA ASP A 276 0.91 -20.83 -18.11
C ASP A 276 2.02 -21.84 -17.76
N PRO A 277 2.45 -22.71 -18.70
CA PRO A 277 3.61 -23.57 -18.50
C PRO A 277 4.87 -22.73 -18.21
N THR A 278 5.76 -23.24 -17.33
CA THR A 278 7.06 -22.60 -17.12
C THR A 278 7.83 -22.48 -18.44
N ASN A 279 8.49 -21.33 -18.62
CA ASN A 279 9.29 -21.03 -19.81
C ASN A 279 10.69 -21.69 -19.75
N ASP A 280 11.56 -21.42 -20.71
CA ASP A 280 12.93 -21.97 -20.78
C ASP A 280 13.82 -21.54 -19.58
N SER A 281 13.46 -20.45 -18.90
CA SER A 281 14.09 -20.02 -17.63
C SER A 281 13.46 -20.68 -16.42
N GLY A 282 12.56 -21.66 -16.61
CA GLY A 282 11.85 -22.35 -15.54
C GLY A 282 10.82 -21.48 -14.82
N PHE A 283 10.50 -20.30 -15.32
CA PHE A 283 9.63 -19.35 -14.66
C PHE A 283 8.22 -19.34 -15.23
N THR A 284 7.24 -19.26 -14.34
CA THR A 284 5.86 -18.89 -14.65
C THR A 284 5.28 -18.02 -13.55
N TRP A 285 4.10 -17.47 -13.76
CA TRP A 285 3.42 -16.62 -12.82
C TRP A 285 1.90 -16.69 -12.98
N PHE A 286 1.17 -16.20 -11.96
CA PHE A 286 -0.27 -16.06 -11.99
C PHE A 286 -0.61 -14.59 -12.12
N ASP A 287 -1.35 -14.22 -13.14
CA ASP A 287 -1.81 -12.85 -13.40
C ASP A 287 -3.01 -12.50 -12.50
N VAL A 288 -2.76 -12.49 -11.20
CA VAL A 288 -3.76 -12.17 -10.17
C VAL A 288 -3.15 -11.24 -9.13
N ASP A 289 -3.73 -10.07 -8.99
CA ASP A 289 -3.33 -9.08 -7.98
C ASP A 289 -3.91 -9.45 -6.60
N VAL A 290 -3.32 -10.44 -5.96
CA VAL A 290 -3.81 -10.99 -4.69
C VAL A 290 -3.65 -10.02 -3.53
N PRO A 291 -4.61 -10.00 -2.56
CA PRO A 291 -4.47 -9.19 -1.34
C PRO A 291 -3.29 -9.63 -0.48
N ILE A 292 -2.58 -8.65 0.08
CA ILE A 292 -1.58 -8.90 1.13
C ILE A 292 -2.26 -9.01 2.50
N ARG A 293 -1.51 -9.43 3.53
CA ARG A 293 -2.01 -9.51 4.91
C ARG A 293 -2.54 -8.16 5.39
N ALA A 294 -3.75 -8.15 5.95
CA ALA A 294 -4.33 -6.98 6.59
C ALA A 294 -3.79 -6.79 8.01
N GLU A 295 -3.71 -5.53 8.49
CA GLU A 295 -3.25 -5.21 9.85
C GLU A 295 -4.10 -5.89 10.93
N THR A 296 -5.40 -5.96 10.70
CA THR A 296 -6.39 -6.49 11.65
C THR A 296 -6.64 -7.99 11.55
N TYR A 297 -5.86 -8.71 10.73
CA TYR A 297 -5.94 -10.16 10.69
C TYR A 297 -5.54 -10.77 12.05
N PRO A 298 -6.28 -11.79 12.59
CA PRO A 298 -7.34 -12.56 11.94
C PRO A 298 -8.76 -11.98 12.07
N ASP A 299 -8.99 -10.92 12.84
CA ASP A 299 -10.33 -10.54 13.28
C ASP A 299 -11.21 -9.96 12.16
N SER A 300 -10.62 -9.19 11.22
CA SER A 300 -11.40 -8.54 10.15
C SER A 300 -10.59 -8.28 8.87
N GLY A 301 -9.66 -9.16 8.51
CA GLY A 301 -8.82 -8.91 7.36
C GLY A 301 -8.30 -10.16 6.65
N ASN A 302 -7.48 -9.95 5.64
CA ASN A 302 -6.90 -11.00 4.84
C ASN A 302 -5.60 -11.53 5.47
N SER A 303 -5.34 -12.83 5.38
CA SER A 303 -4.12 -13.45 5.89
C SER A 303 -2.90 -13.19 5.00
N GLY A 304 -3.13 -12.89 3.72
CA GLY A 304 -2.08 -12.83 2.71
C GLY A 304 -1.47 -14.18 2.37
N LYS A 305 -2.10 -15.30 2.78
CA LYS A 305 -1.61 -16.67 2.59
C LYS A 305 -2.25 -17.34 1.39
N TYR A 306 -1.40 -17.93 0.58
CA TYR A 306 -1.79 -18.67 -0.62
C TYR A 306 -1.04 -19.96 -0.72
N ARG A 307 -1.56 -20.87 -1.55
CA ARG A 307 -0.99 -22.19 -1.77
C ARG A 307 -0.86 -22.43 -3.27
N ILE A 308 0.34 -22.79 -3.72
CA ILE A 308 0.65 -23.15 -5.09
C ILE A 308 0.80 -24.67 -5.15
N VAL A 309 0.14 -25.32 -6.13
CA VAL A 309 0.18 -26.76 -6.34
C VAL A 309 0.56 -27.05 -7.79
N GLU A 310 1.56 -27.88 -8.01
CA GLU A 310 1.89 -28.38 -9.34
C GLU A 310 0.81 -29.35 -9.80
N ILE A 311 0.25 -29.10 -10.99
CA ILE A 311 -0.75 -29.97 -11.63
C ILE A 311 -0.23 -30.68 -12.87
N THR A 312 0.86 -30.18 -13.45
CA THR A 312 1.56 -30.81 -14.57
C THR A 312 3.05 -30.70 -14.36
N ALA A 313 3.75 -31.82 -14.32
CA ALA A 313 5.20 -31.86 -14.26
C ALA A 313 5.84 -31.62 -15.63
N PRO A 314 7.10 -31.12 -15.70
CA PRO A 314 7.88 -31.11 -16.92
C PRO A 314 8.03 -32.53 -17.53
N ALA A 315 8.21 -32.60 -18.85
CA ALA A 315 8.42 -33.87 -19.54
C ALA A 315 9.65 -34.64 -18.97
N GLY A 316 9.46 -35.91 -18.64
CA GLY A 316 10.51 -36.75 -18.03
C GLY A 316 10.69 -36.58 -16.52
N TYR A 317 9.76 -35.91 -15.84
CA TYR A 317 9.79 -35.71 -14.40
C TYR A 317 8.54 -36.25 -13.71
N LEU A 318 8.68 -36.58 -12.44
CA LEU A 318 7.57 -37.01 -11.59
C LEU A 318 6.83 -35.78 -11.06
N LEU A 319 5.51 -35.84 -11.07
CA LEU A 319 4.68 -34.81 -10.47
C LEU A 319 4.94 -34.75 -8.95
N ASP A 320 5.20 -33.56 -8.44
CA ASP A 320 5.24 -33.26 -7.01
C ASP A 320 4.12 -32.27 -6.67
N ASN A 321 2.98 -32.81 -6.27
CA ASN A 321 1.80 -32.04 -5.90
C ASN A 321 1.83 -31.57 -4.43
N SER A 322 2.98 -31.65 -3.78
CA SER A 322 3.15 -31.05 -2.45
C SER A 322 2.91 -29.54 -2.54
N PRO A 323 2.02 -28.99 -1.69
CA PRO A 323 1.70 -27.57 -1.75
C PRO A 323 2.90 -26.71 -1.31
N ILE A 324 3.11 -25.63 -2.02
CA ILE A 324 4.05 -24.56 -1.62
C ILE A 324 3.20 -23.45 -1.02
N GLU A 325 3.44 -23.15 0.26
CA GLU A 325 2.75 -22.05 0.93
C GLU A 325 3.55 -20.77 0.75
N VAL A 326 2.86 -19.69 0.40
CA VAL A 326 3.41 -18.34 0.24
C VAL A 326 2.57 -17.36 1.06
N GLU A 327 3.22 -16.36 1.66
CA GLU A 327 2.55 -15.34 2.47
C GLU A 327 3.09 -13.95 2.08
N PHE A 328 2.15 -13.05 1.74
CA PHE A 328 2.46 -11.65 1.49
C PHE A 328 2.12 -10.82 2.73
N THR A 329 3.14 -10.36 3.44
CA THR A 329 3.01 -9.52 4.62
C THR A 329 3.53 -8.12 4.35
N TYR A 330 2.88 -7.11 4.96
CA TYR A 330 3.37 -5.75 4.87
C TYR A 330 4.76 -5.62 5.50
N ALA A 331 5.75 -5.22 4.71
CA ALA A 331 7.15 -5.10 5.13
C ALA A 331 7.57 -3.67 5.50
N GLY A 332 6.62 -2.74 5.58
CA GLY A 332 6.84 -1.33 5.89
C GLY A 332 6.52 -0.40 4.72
N GLN A 333 6.33 0.86 5.03
CA GLN A 333 5.88 1.89 4.08
C GLN A 333 6.90 2.27 3.00
N GLU A 334 8.16 1.86 3.16
CA GLU A 334 9.24 2.08 2.19
C GLU A 334 9.36 0.93 1.17
N VAL A 335 8.57 -0.15 1.35
CA VAL A 335 8.62 -1.34 0.50
C VAL A 335 7.42 -1.36 -0.42
N ALA A 336 7.64 -1.01 -1.68
CA ALA A 336 6.57 -0.90 -2.67
C ALA A 336 6.05 -2.27 -3.16
N TRP A 337 6.88 -3.32 -3.09
CA TRP A 337 6.57 -4.65 -3.61
C TRP A 337 6.80 -5.73 -2.58
N GLN A 338 5.89 -6.68 -2.52
CA GLN A 338 6.07 -7.94 -1.79
C GLN A 338 6.52 -9.01 -2.78
N VAL A 339 7.74 -9.51 -2.59
CA VAL A 339 8.33 -10.57 -3.40
C VAL A 339 8.43 -11.82 -2.55
N VAL A 340 7.91 -12.94 -3.05
CA VAL A 340 8.01 -14.24 -2.40
C VAL A 340 8.82 -15.16 -3.31
N ASP A 341 9.88 -15.75 -2.75
CA ASP A 341 10.70 -16.76 -3.44
C ASP A 341 9.96 -18.10 -3.46
N GLY A 342 9.43 -18.44 -4.63
CA GLY A 342 8.78 -19.73 -4.89
C GLY A 342 9.64 -20.59 -5.79
N THR A 343 10.33 -21.58 -5.22
CA THR A 343 11.07 -22.57 -6.00
C THR A 343 10.48 -23.96 -5.78
N ASN A 344 10.14 -24.64 -6.86
CA ASN A 344 9.69 -26.03 -6.85
C ASN A 344 10.67 -26.93 -7.61
N THR A 345 10.87 -28.14 -7.11
CA THR A 345 11.83 -29.08 -7.71
C THR A 345 11.20 -30.45 -7.95
N ASN A 346 11.48 -31.09 -9.09
CA ASN A 346 11.02 -32.45 -9.38
C ASN A 346 12.19 -33.43 -9.58
N LEU A 347 11.89 -34.68 -9.29
CA LEU A 347 12.78 -35.81 -9.61
C LEU A 347 12.50 -36.31 -11.04
N ARG A 348 13.55 -36.66 -11.76
CA ARG A 348 13.40 -37.33 -13.05
C ARG A 348 12.74 -38.71 -12.88
N THR A 349 11.96 -39.09 -13.86
CA THR A 349 11.51 -40.48 -13.98
C THR A 349 12.74 -41.40 -14.08
N THR A 350 12.64 -42.57 -13.49
CA THR A 350 13.75 -43.54 -13.41
C THR A 350 13.26 -44.90 -13.72
N VAL A 351 13.88 -45.56 -14.71
CA VAL A 351 13.59 -46.97 -15.08
C VAL A 351 14.87 -47.78 -14.99
N ASN A 352 14.85 -48.84 -14.22
CA ASN A 352 15.96 -49.76 -14.11
C ASN A 352 15.73 -50.96 -15.05
N ILE A 353 16.67 -51.16 -15.97
CA ILE A 353 16.60 -52.24 -16.97
C ILE A 353 17.66 -53.26 -16.69
N SER A 354 17.24 -54.49 -16.43
CA SER A 354 18.10 -55.64 -16.19
C SER A 354 18.18 -56.51 -17.42
N LYS A 355 19.39 -56.96 -17.78
CA LYS A 355 19.62 -58.05 -18.71
C LYS A 355 20.12 -59.26 -17.91
N GLN A 356 19.27 -60.29 -17.79
CA GLN A 356 19.57 -61.38 -16.88
C GLN A 356 19.67 -62.73 -17.63
N ASP A 357 20.49 -63.63 -17.09
CA ASP A 357 20.52 -65.04 -17.47
C ASP A 357 19.25 -65.72 -16.94
N VAL A 358 18.51 -66.31 -17.83
CA VAL A 358 17.22 -67.00 -17.53
C VAL A 358 17.40 -68.18 -16.61
N THR A 359 18.62 -68.75 -16.53
CA THR A 359 18.91 -69.95 -15.76
C THR A 359 19.17 -69.68 -14.30
N ASN A 360 19.78 -68.56 -13.98
CA ASN A 360 20.24 -68.28 -12.65
C ASN A 360 19.85 -66.84 -12.13
N GLY A 361 19.19 -66.04 -12.94
CA GLY A 361 18.73 -64.68 -12.59
C GLY A 361 19.83 -63.65 -12.39
N LYS A 362 21.06 -63.98 -12.76
CA LYS A 362 22.18 -63.02 -12.64
C LYS A 362 22.25 -62.07 -13.83
N GLU A 363 22.72 -60.87 -13.58
CA GLU A 363 22.96 -59.89 -14.64
C GLU A 363 23.97 -60.45 -15.67
N LEU A 364 23.64 -60.28 -16.97
CA LEU A 364 24.47 -60.66 -18.10
C LEU A 364 25.15 -59.41 -18.68
N PRO A 365 26.46 -59.25 -18.49
CA PRO A 365 27.23 -58.14 -19.07
C PRO A 365 27.54 -58.45 -20.55
N GLY A 366 27.62 -57.37 -21.36
CA GLY A 366 28.14 -57.42 -22.76
C GLY A 366 27.07 -57.31 -23.82
N ALA A 367 25.80 -57.44 -23.53
CA ALA A 367 24.72 -57.21 -24.47
C ALA A 367 24.59 -55.72 -24.81
N LYS A 368 24.38 -55.40 -26.07
CA LYS A 368 24.08 -54.02 -26.54
C LYS A 368 22.56 -53.80 -26.59
N LEU A 369 22.09 -52.87 -25.83
CA LEU A 369 20.70 -52.50 -25.67
C LEU A 369 20.48 -51.04 -26.08
N GLU A 370 19.34 -50.80 -26.66
CA GLU A 370 18.88 -49.44 -27.05
C GLU A 370 17.42 -49.24 -26.66
N ILE A 371 17.08 -48.04 -26.17
CA ILE A 371 15.71 -47.62 -25.97
C ILE A 371 15.33 -46.56 -26.98
N HIS A 372 14.16 -46.74 -27.59
CA HIS A 372 13.67 -45.88 -28.66
C HIS A 372 12.26 -45.37 -28.34
N GLU A 373 11.92 -44.17 -28.82
CA GLU A 373 10.54 -43.70 -28.89
C GLU A 373 9.71 -44.55 -29.89
N ALA A 374 8.40 -44.42 -29.86
CA ALA A 374 7.49 -45.15 -30.72
C ALA A 374 7.72 -44.86 -32.22
N ASP A 375 8.24 -43.69 -32.55
CA ASP A 375 8.61 -43.30 -33.92
C ASP A 375 9.99 -43.84 -34.36
N GLY A 376 10.69 -44.57 -33.50
CA GLY A 376 11.98 -45.17 -33.78
C GLY A 376 13.19 -44.27 -33.45
N LYS A 377 12.98 -43.08 -32.88
CA LYS A 377 14.08 -42.21 -32.48
C LYS A 377 14.81 -42.82 -31.29
N LEU A 378 16.15 -42.92 -31.38
CA LEU A 378 17.01 -43.42 -30.30
C LEU A 378 17.04 -42.41 -29.17
N ILE A 379 16.73 -42.87 -27.96
CA ILE A 379 16.87 -42.12 -26.71
C ILE A 379 18.25 -42.38 -26.08
N GLU A 380 18.56 -43.65 -25.84
CA GLU A 380 19.80 -44.07 -25.21
C GLU A 380 20.22 -45.48 -25.67
N GLY A 381 21.52 -45.68 -25.76
CA GLY A 381 22.11 -47.00 -26.02
C GLY A 381 23.22 -47.31 -25.02
N TRP A 382 23.27 -48.51 -24.49
CA TRP A 382 24.27 -48.96 -23.51
C TRP A 382 24.72 -50.39 -23.73
N THR A 383 25.78 -50.75 -23.01
CA THR A 383 26.20 -52.14 -22.88
C THR A 383 25.84 -52.65 -21.47
N SER A 384 25.15 -53.77 -21.38
CA SER A 384 24.75 -54.35 -20.10
C SER A 384 25.97 -54.65 -19.24
N ALA A 385 25.81 -54.49 -17.93
CA ALA A 385 26.82 -54.65 -16.92
C ALA A 385 26.40 -55.72 -15.88
N LYS A 386 27.11 -55.85 -14.76
CA LYS A 386 26.77 -56.71 -13.63
C LYS A 386 25.68 -56.13 -12.71
N THR A 387 25.19 -54.96 -13.06
CA THR A 387 24.14 -54.24 -12.35
C THR A 387 23.10 -53.75 -13.37
N PRO A 388 21.85 -53.57 -13.00
CA PRO A 388 20.86 -52.93 -13.86
C PRO A 388 21.35 -51.59 -14.39
N HIS A 389 20.97 -51.27 -15.61
CA HIS A 389 21.17 -49.94 -16.21
C HIS A 389 19.99 -49.06 -15.88
N THR A 390 20.28 -47.82 -15.48
CA THR A 390 19.25 -46.83 -15.11
C THR A 390 19.07 -45.84 -16.23
N VAL A 391 17.90 -45.81 -16.83
CA VAL A 391 17.45 -44.80 -17.79
C VAL A 391 16.65 -43.72 -17.03
N ARG A 392 16.96 -42.48 -17.28
CA ARG A 392 16.30 -41.35 -16.61
C ARG A 392 15.63 -40.41 -17.60
N GLY A 393 14.53 -39.75 -17.19
CA GLY A 393 13.89 -38.70 -17.96
C GLY A 393 12.95 -39.22 -19.06
N LEU A 394 12.49 -40.48 -18.95
CA LEU A 394 11.41 -40.98 -19.83
C LEU A 394 10.09 -40.31 -19.44
N GLU A 395 9.35 -39.83 -20.44
CA GLU A 395 8.03 -39.23 -20.19
C GLU A 395 7.01 -40.27 -19.73
N LEU A 396 6.15 -39.90 -18.82
CA LEU A 396 5.06 -40.76 -18.34
C LEU A 396 4.03 -40.94 -19.49
N ASP A 397 3.33 -42.09 -19.46
CA ASP A 397 2.26 -42.44 -20.40
C ASP A 397 2.67 -42.51 -21.86
N LYS A 398 3.98 -42.62 -22.14
CA LYS A 398 4.51 -42.88 -23.49
C LYS A 398 5.03 -44.29 -23.62
N GLU A 399 4.83 -44.86 -24.82
CA GLU A 399 5.40 -46.16 -25.19
C GLU A 399 6.83 -46.02 -25.64
N TYR A 400 7.69 -46.94 -25.16
CA TYR A 400 9.10 -47.03 -25.54
C TYR A 400 9.41 -48.45 -25.97
N THR A 401 10.29 -48.61 -26.95
CA THR A 401 10.75 -49.92 -27.42
C THR A 401 12.17 -50.18 -26.94
N LEU A 402 12.36 -51.26 -26.19
CA LEU A 402 13.67 -51.77 -25.78
C LEU A 402 14.14 -52.78 -26.83
N ILE A 403 15.30 -52.56 -27.46
CA ILE A 403 15.87 -53.37 -28.52
C ILE A 403 17.22 -53.92 -28.07
N GLU A 404 17.40 -55.23 -28.16
CA GLU A 404 18.70 -55.85 -28.05
C GLU A 404 19.36 -55.93 -29.43
N LYS A 405 20.41 -55.15 -29.63
CA LYS A 405 21.17 -55.07 -30.90
C LYS A 405 22.19 -56.18 -31.00
N ARG A 406 22.68 -56.67 -29.84
CA ARG A 406 23.65 -57.73 -29.75
C ARG A 406 23.58 -58.39 -28.38
N ALA A 407 23.48 -59.69 -28.33
CA ALA A 407 23.55 -60.51 -27.13
C ALA A 407 25.00 -60.70 -26.63
#